data_ec1fe342f75591f17a5afeb4602259d3
#
_entry.id   ec1fe342f75591f17a5afeb4602259d3
#
_cell.length_a   1.000
_cell.length_b   1.000
_cell.length_c   1.000
_cell.angle_alpha   90.00
_cell.angle_beta   90.00
_cell.angle_gamma   90.00
#
_symmetry.space_group_name_H-M   'P 1'
#
loop_
_entity.id
_entity.type
_entity.pdbx_description
1 polymer ?
#
loop_
_entity_poly.entity_id
_entity_poly.type
_entity_poly.pdbx_seq_one_letter_code
_entity_poly.pdbx_strand_id
1 'polypeptide(L)'
;MKQHVKAMGLIIFFAAAIFGQGHATHGDGSSSGKVDLGEISFPNSGPAEAQKHFIEGVLLLHSFEYGRARRAFEEASRIAPDFAMAYWGEAMTHDHRIWGEQNRQAALDALAKLAPTAIERRAKAPTEREKLYLDAVEQLYVDGEQDVVALKYSNALAELVRRFPDDLEAKAFYALSLLGLTGNVRNTENYMRGAAIAESIYEKNPRHPGALHYLIHAYDDPTHAPLGLKAARLYGTVARSASHAQHMPTHIFFALGMWEDSITSNTASMKTARDAGSGGYHPLHWMVHAYPQIGRDEEAFKLLAVVEEDVKKDPSPYARTHLAMCRTTLLVEARGKGPISLLESVDATGITMLSTFAAHDLAIGLEHVRRKDIEAARRSLASLKARTVGKKRTENNTGVVSRYESVSQNDLDAAAVMEQLLDSAIQFVSGERDAAIKKAIAAAEAEDKLIFEYGPPAIPKPTWEHVGELLLEAGRKQDAANAFRNALKRYPNRRLSNEGLKNATAADK
;
A
#
# COMPACT_ATOMS: atom_id res chain seq x y z
N MET A 1 -20.40 -38.61 55.72
CA MET A 1 -20.73 -38.66 54.28
C MET A 1 -20.02 -37.54 53.62
N LYS A 2 -18.91 -37.80 52.94
CA LYS A 2 -18.11 -36.79 52.21
C LYS A 2 -18.48 -36.88 50.72
N GLN A 3 -19.06 -35.82 50.14
CA GLN A 3 -19.28 -35.71 48.70
C GLN A 3 -18.04 -35.11 48.05
N HIS A 4 -17.45 -35.87 47.14
CA HIS A 4 -16.39 -35.38 46.23
C HIS A 4 -17.03 -34.63 45.05
N VAL A 5 -16.75 -33.35 44.94
CA VAL A 5 -17.02 -32.56 43.72
C VAL A 5 -15.81 -32.73 42.82
N LYS A 6 -15.97 -33.37 41.66
CA LYS A 6 -15.00 -33.40 40.57
C LYS A 6 -15.09 -32.09 39.79
N ALA A 7 -14.04 -31.29 39.87
CA ALA A 7 -13.86 -30.15 38.95
C ALA A 7 -13.43 -30.69 37.57
N MET A 8 -14.27 -30.51 36.57
CA MET A 8 -14.00 -30.80 35.18
C MET A 8 -13.37 -29.54 34.57
N GLY A 9 -12.06 -29.56 34.38
CA GLY A 9 -11.33 -28.48 33.73
C GLY A 9 -11.68 -28.43 32.24
N LEU A 10 -12.33 -27.34 31.83
CA LEU A 10 -12.59 -27.01 30.44
C LEU A 10 -11.29 -26.45 29.85
N ILE A 11 -10.56 -27.26 29.07
CA ILE A 11 -9.43 -26.83 28.28
C ILE A 11 -10.02 -26.12 27.05
N ILE A 12 -10.02 -24.80 27.08
CA ILE A 12 -10.34 -23.99 25.91
C ILE A 12 -9.09 -23.98 25.04
N PHE A 13 -9.10 -24.73 23.97
CA PHE A 13 -8.15 -24.57 22.86
C PHE A 13 -8.45 -23.22 22.17
N PHE A 14 -7.65 -22.20 22.47
CA PHE A 14 -7.55 -21.06 21.59
C PHE A 14 -6.86 -21.54 20.31
N ALA A 15 -7.64 -21.80 19.28
CA ALA A 15 -7.11 -21.85 17.92
C ALA A 15 -6.68 -20.43 17.57
N ALA A 16 -5.39 -20.15 17.68
CA ALA A 16 -4.79 -18.99 17.07
C ALA A 16 -5.00 -19.11 15.55
N ALA A 17 -5.99 -18.42 15.04
CA ALA A 17 -6.15 -18.24 13.60
C ALA A 17 -4.94 -17.43 13.11
N ILE A 18 -3.98 -18.14 12.53
CA ILE A 18 -2.87 -17.53 11.80
C ILE A 18 -3.48 -16.89 10.56
N PHE A 19 -3.91 -15.63 10.67
CA PHE A 19 -4.17 -14.79 9.51
C PHE A 19 -2.82 -14.32 8.96
N GLY A 20 -2.14 -15.25 8.25
CA GLY A 20 -1.09 -14.89 7.33
C GLY A 20 -1.72 -13.99 6.27
N GLN A 21 -1.04 -12.88 5.92
CA GLN A 21 -1.34 -12.12 4.72
C GLN A 21 -1.72 -13.07 3.59
N GLY A 22 -2.78 -12.74 2.86
CA GLY A 22 -3.23 -13.50 1.68
C GLY A 22 -2.28 -13.42 0.49
N HIS A 23 -1.00 -13.72 0.71
CA HIS A 23 -0.15 -14.27 -0.32
C HIS A 23 -0.54 -15.75 -0.43
N ALA A 24 -1.35 -16.06 -1.44
CA ALA A 24 -1.75 -17.42 -1.74
C ALA A 24 -0.54 -18.36 -1.61
N THR A 25 -0.75 -19.50 -0.96
CA THR A 25 0.21 -20.61 -0.98
C THR A 25 0.45 -20.96 -2.45
N HIS A 26 1.63 -20.59 -2.94
CA HIS A 26 2.02 -20.85 -4.32
C HIS A 26 2.11 -22.35 -4.57
N GLY A 27 1.28 -22.84 -5.48
CA GLY A 27 1.51 -24.16 -6.08
C GLY A 27 2.87 -24.19 -6.79
N ASP A 28 3.53 -25.34 -6.77
CA ASP A 28 4.78 -25.61 -7.49
C ASP A 28 4.60 -25.51 -9.01
N GLY A 29 4.55 -24.27 -9.51
CA GLY A 29 4.67 -23.97 -10.92
C GLY A 29 6.13 -23.73 -11.28
N SER A 30 6.91 -24.76 -11.50
CA SER A 30 8.26 -24.65 -12.08
C SER A 30 8.14 -24.15 -13.53
N SER A 31 8.08 -22.82 -13.72
CA SER A 31 8.29 -22.27 -15.05
C SER A 31 9.77 -22.33 -15.37
N SER A 32 10.17 -23.08 -16.40
CA SER A 32 11.52 -23.22 -16.91
C SER A 32 12.08 -21.95 -17.58
N GLY A 33 11.52 -20.78 -17.32
CA GLY A 33 11.97 -19.49 -17.82
C GLY A 33 13.08 -18.90 -16.94
N LYS A 34 14.04 -18.21 -17.56
CA LYS A 34 15.08 -17.46 -16.84
C LYS A 34 14.41 -16.42 -15.91
N VAL A 35 14.64 -16.54 -14.61
CA VAL A 35 14.14 -15.59 -13.61
C VAL A 35 14.91 -14.27 -13.78
N ASP A 36 14.20 -13.19 -14.13
CA ASP A 36 14.77 -11.84 -14.32
C ASP A 36 14.30 -10.95 -13.16
N LEU A 37 15.19 -10.73 -12.18
CA LEU A 37 14.97 -9.97 -10.97
C LEU A 37 15.91 -8.76 -10.83
N GLY A 38 16.71 -8.47 -11.87
CA GLY A 38 17.75 -7.47 -11.83
C GLY A 38 19.13 -8.04 -11.44
N GLU A 39 20.04 -7.15 -11.03
CA GLU A 39 21.44 -7.50 -10.76
C GLU A 39 21.91 -6.82 -9.47
N ILE A 40 22.57 -7.62 -8.60
CA ILE A 40 23.20 -7.14 -7.37
C ILE A 40 24.57 -7.77 -7.16
N SER A 41 25.34 -7.18 -6.27
CA SER A 41 26.59 -7.76 -5.77
C SER A 41 26.57 -7.75 -4.25
N PHE A 42 26.42 -8.93 -3.65
CA PHE A 42 26.41 -9.10 -2.20
C PHE A 42 27.52 -10.06 -1.76
N PRO A 43 28.78 -9.59 -1.66
CA PRO A 43 29.86 -10.44 -1.15
C PRO A 43 29.56 -10.97 0.25
N ASN A 44 29.72 -12.27 0.46
CA ASN A 44 29.42 -12.92 1.74
C ASN A 44 30.24 -14.21 1.88
N SER A 45 30.21 -14.82 3.07
CA SER A 45 30.97 -16.01 3.43
C SER A 45 30.26 -17.34 3.12
N GLY A 46 29.04 -17.32 2.55
CA GLY A 46 28.29 -18.51 2.22
C GLY A 46 28.98 -19.36 1.16
N PRO A 47 28.85 -20.70 1.21
CA PRO A 47 29.43 -21.59 0.22
C PRO A 47 28.77 -21.44 -1.14
N ALA A 48 29.48 -21.82 -2.20
CA ALA A 48 29.03 -21.62 -3.59
C ALA A 48 27.64 -22.22 -3.88
N GLU A 49 27.32 -23.35 -3.27
CA GLU A 49 26.06 -24.08 -3.43
C GLU A 49 24.86 -23.30 -2.90
N ALA A 50 25.04 -22.48 -1.85
CA ALA A 50 23.99 -21.66 -1.26
C ALA A 50 23.84 -20.29 -1.93
N GLN A 51 24.85 -19.82 -2.70
CA GLN A 51 24.88 -18.45 -3.25
C GLN A 51 23.70 -18.14 -4.15
N LYS A 52 23.31 -19.09 -5.03
CA LYS A 52 22.20 -18.88 -5.96
C LYS A 52 20.90 -18.51 -5.20
N HIS A 53 20.61 -19.27 -4.15
CA HIS A 53 19.39 -19.08 -3.36
C HIS A 53 19.48 -17.81 -2.50
N PHE A 54 20.64 -17.54 -1.91
CA PHE A 54 20.84 -16.31 -1.14
C PHE A 54 20.67 -15.06 -2.01
N ILE A 55 21.32 -14.98 -3.17
CA ILE A 55 21.22 -13.84 -4.09
C ILE A 55 19.81 -13.69 -4.63
N GLU A 56 19.11 -14.78 -4.99
CA GLU A 56 17.71 -14.76 -5.38
C GLU A 56 16.83 -14.21 -4.24
N GLY A 57 17.09 -14.63 -3.00
CA GLY A 57 16.40 -14.12 -1.81
C GLY A 57 16.55 -12.61 -1.66
N VAL A 58 17.77 -12.06 -1.82
CA VAL A 58 18.02 -10.61 -1.72
C VAL A 58 17.34 -9.84 -2.85
N LEU A 59 17.40 -10.33 -4.09
CA LEU A 59 16.72 -9.73 -5.25
C LEU A 59 15.20 -9.67 -5.06
N LEU A 60 14.61 -10.75 -4.55
CA LEU A 60 13.19 -10.83 -4.22
C LEU A 60 12.81 -9.90 -3.04
N LEU A 61 13.70 -9.81 -2.03
CA LEU A 61 13.51 -8.90 -0.88
C LEU A 61 13.47 -7.44 -1.33
N HIS A 62 14.37 -7.02 -2.23
CA HIS A 62 14.34 -5.70 -2.85
C HIS A 62 13.06 -5.42 -3.64
N SER A 63 12.42 -6.45 -4.17
CA SER A 63 11.16 -6.36 -4.90
C SER A 63 9.92 -6.61 -4.03
N PHE A 64 10.06 -6.67 -2.71
CA PHE A 64 9.01 -6.95 -1.72
C PHE A 64 8.22 -8.24 -1.97
N GLU A 65 8.84 -9.19 -2.66
CA GLU A 65 8.30 -10.54 -2.85
C GLU A 65 8.62 -11.42 -1.62
N TYR A 66 8.24 -10.94 -0.43
CA TYR A 66 8.67 -11.47 0.87
C TYR A 66 8.50 -12.99 1.03
N GLY A 67 7.37 -13.54 0.60
CA GLY A 67 7.11 -14.98 0.70
C GLY A 67 8.05 -15.83 -0.17
N ARG A 68 8.39 -15.34 -1.36
CA ARG A 68 9.36 -15.99 -2.25
C ARG A 68 10.79 -15.81 -1.73
N ALA A 69 11.13 -14.60 -1.24
CA ALA A 69 12.43 -14.30 -0.65
C ALA A 69 12.70 -15.21 0.55
N ARG A 70 11.71 -15.39 1.45
CA ARG A 70 11.82 -16.28 2.60
C ARG A 70 12.17 -17.69 2.19
N ARG A 71 11.44 -18.30 1.24
CA ARG A 71 11.75 -19.65 0.75
C ARG A 71 13.15 -19.77 0.17
N ALA A 72 13.61 -18.74 -0.52
CA ALA A 72 14.99 -18.74 -1.07
C ALA A 72 16.05 -18.70 0.05
N PHE A 73 15.84 -17.91 1.11
CA PHE A 73 16.73 -17.88 2.28
C PHE A 73 16.67 -19.17 3.10
N GLU A 74 15.48 -19.76 3.30
CA GLU A 74 15.30 -21.06 3.94
C GLU A 74 16.03 -22.17 3.18
N GLU A 75 16.01 -22.14 1.86
CA GLU A 75 16.77 -23.10 1.05
C GLU A 75 18.29 -22.86 1.17
N ALA A 76 18.74 -21.61 1.21
CA ALA A 76 20.15 -21.28 1.44
C ALA A 76 20.65 -21.78 2.80
N SER A 77 19.86 -21.61 3.88
CA SER A 77 20.20 -22.11 5.21
C SER A 77 20.11 -23.64 5.31
N ARG A 78 19.19 -24.28 4.58
CA ARG A 78 19.09 -25.73 4.50
C ARG A 78 20.35 -26.34 3.85
N ILE A 79 20.87 -25.72 2.80
CA ILE A 79 22.09 -26.14 2.11
C ILE A 79 23.32 -25.89 3.00
N ALA A 80 23.36 -24.76 3.70
CA ALA A 80 24.48 -24.33 4.52
C ALA A 80 23.99 -23.86 5.91
N PRO A 81 23.81 -24.76 6.89
CA PRO A 81 23.25 -24.43 8.20
C PRO A 81 24.04 -23.40 9.03
N ASP A 82 25.33 -23.24 8.75
CA ASP A 82 26.18 -22.22 9.40
C ASP A 82 26.29 -20.90 8.62
N PHE A 83 25.55 -20.75 7.52
CA PHE A 83 25.55 -19.54 6.71
C PHE A 83 24.70 -18.45 7.36
N ALA A 84 25.32 -17.62 8.18
CA ALA A 84 24.66 -16.62 9.01
C ALA A 84 23.77 -15.63 8.21
N MET A 85 24.19 -15.24 6.99
CA MET A 85 23.45 -14.29 6.17
C MET A 85 22.15 -14.88 5.60
N ALA A 86 22.00 -16.19 5.51
CA ALA A 86 20.71 -16.79 5.14
C ALA A 86 19.63 -16.55 6.20
N TYR A 87 19.98 -16.63 7.47
CA TYR A 87 19.07 -16.34 8.59
C TYR A 87 18.81 -14.84 8.75
N TRP A 88 19.81 -13.99 8.47
CA TRP A 88 19.60 -12.55 8.34
C TRP A 88 18.54 -12.24 7.28
N GLY A 89 18.67 -12.85 6.10
CA GLY A 89 17.74 -12.66 5.00
C GLY A 89 16.31 -13.14 5.33
N GLU A 90 16.19 -14.33 5.95
CA GLU A 90 14.91 -14.87 6.42
C GLU A 90 14.25 -13.87 7.41
N ALA A 91 15.00 -13.40 8.40
CA ALA A 91 14.49 -12.42 9.37
C ALA A 91 14.02 -11.11 8.70
N MET A 92 14.77 -10.60 7.72
CA MET A 92 14.39 -9.40 6.97
C MET A 92 13.05 -9.54 6.24
N THR A 93 12.60 -10.76 5.89
CA THR A 93 11.32 -10.97 5.23
C THR A 93 10.10 -10.79 6.15
N HIS A 94 10.30 -10.59 7.43
CA HIS A 94 9.25 -10.39 8.42
C HIS A 94 9.04 -8.92 8.82
N ASP A 95 9.75 -7.99 8.16
CA ASP A 95 9.60 -6.55 8.35
C ASP A 95 9.27 -5.85 7.02
N HIS A 96 8.03 -5.41 6.88
CA HIS A 96 7.51 -4.72 5.69
C HIS A 96 7.48 -3.22 5.95
N ARG A 97 8.66 -2.62 6.02
CA ARG A 97 8.93 -1.30 6.59
C ARG A 97 8.04 -0.18 6.05
N ILE A 98 7.88 -0.06 4.74
CA ILE A 98 7.07 1.00 4.11
C ILE A 98 5.57 0.82 4.42
N TRP A 99 5.13 -0.43 4.60
CA TRP A 99 3.73 -0.74 4.91
C TRP A 99 3.42 -0.65 6.41
N GLY A 100 4.45 -0.47 7.25
CA GLY A 100 4.30 -0.45 8.70
C GLY A 100 3.85 -1.80 9.27
N GLU A 101 4.19 -2.91 8.61
CA GLU A 101 3.84 -4.26 9.02
C GLU A 101 5.07 -5.02 9.48
N GLN A 102 4.96 -5.74 10.59
CA GLN A 102 6.05 -6.54 11.14
C GLN A 102 5.52 -7.79 11.86
N ASN A 103 6.22 -8.91 11.71
CA ASN A 103 6.02 -10.10 12.54
C ASN A 103 7.30 -10.38 13.33
N ARG A 104 7.44 -9.72 14.47
CA ARG A 104 8.61 -9.80 15.34
C ARG A 104 8.92 -11.23 15.79
N GLN A 105 7.91 -12.00 16.19
CA GLN A 105 8.14 -13.35 16.70
C GLN A 105 8.70 -14.27 15.62
N ALA A 106 8.12 -14.26 14.42
CA ALA A 106 8.62 -15.07 13.31
C ALA A 106 10.06 -14.72 12.92
N ALA A 107 10.44 -13.43 13.00
CA ALA A 107 11.80 -13.01 12.76
C ALA A 107 12.79 -13.51 13.84
N LEU A 108 12.40 -13.42 15.10
CA LEU A 108 13.20 -13.96 16.21
C LEU A 108 13.34 -15.48 16.13
N ASP A 109 12.30 -16.19 15.73
CA ASP A 109 12.33 -17.64 15.51
C ASP A 109 13.29 -17.99 14.34
N ALA A 110 13.30 -17.20 13.27
CA ALA A 110 14.24 -17.36 12.15
C ALA A 110 15.69 -17.18 12.63
N LEU A 111 15.97 -16.11 13.36
CA LEU A 111 17.31 -15.85 13.92
C LEU A 111 17.75 -16.92 14.91
N ALA A 112 16.84 -17.44 15.74
CA ALA A 112 17.12 -18.46 16.73
C ALA A 112 17.56 -19.81 16.13
N LYS A 113 17.19 -20.09 14.85
CA LYS A 113 17.67 -21.26 14.12
C LYS A 113 19.21 -21.25 13.94
N LEU A 114 19.82 -20.05 13.82
CA LEU A 114 21.27 -19.89 13.71
C LEU A 114 21.96 -20.10 15.06
N ALA A 115 21.50 -19.39 16.10
CA ALA A 115 21.95 -19.54 17.49
C ALA A 115 20.97 -18.82 18.45
N PRO A 116 20.91 -19.24 19.74
CA PRO A 116 19.95 -18.73 20.70
C PRO A 116 20.06 -17.21 20.99
N THR A 117 21.28 -16.67 21.06
CA THR A 117 21.49 -15.28 21.44
C THR A 117 22.12 -14.45 20.30
N ALA A 118 21.87 -13.14 20.32
CA ALA A 118 22.49 -12.21 19.35
C ALA A 118 24.02 -12.26 19.36
N ILE A 119 24.63 -12.45 20.53
CA ILE A 119 26.10 -12.58 20.67
C ILE A 119 26.60 -13.82 19.94
N GLU A 120 25.94 -14.96 20.13
CA GLU A 120 26.31 -16.22 19.49
C GLU A 120 26.06 -16.16 17.97
N ARG A 121 24.97 -15.54 17.53
CA ARG A 121 24.70 -15.32 16.10
C ARG A 121 25.76 -14.46 15.45
N ARG A 122 26.12 -13.34 16.09
CA ARG A 122 27.20 -12.48 15.63
C ARG A 122 28.55 -13.22 15.53
N ALA A 123 28.85 -14.10 16.48
CA ALA A 123 30.07 -14.89 16.47
C ALA A 123 30.15 -15.89 15.29
N LYS A 124 29.00 -16.32 14.74
CA LYS A 124 28.92 -17.19 13.56
C LYS A 124 29.20 -16.46 12.25
N ALA A 125 29.11 -15.13 12.20
CA ALA A 125 29.44 -14.35 11.02
C ALA A 125 30.98 -14.16 10.92
N PRO A 126 31.64 -14.64 9.81
CA PRO A 126 33.09 -14.60 9.73
C PRO A 126 33.69 -13.21 9.50
N THR A 127 32.96 -12.31 8.83
CA THR A 127 33.45 -11.00 8.46
C THR A 127 32.82 -9.87 9.28
N GLU A 128 33.55 -8.77 9.50
CA GLU A 128 32.99 -7.60 10.18
C GLU A 128 31.80 -6.99 9.44
N ARG A 129 31.78 -7.10 8.12
CA ARG A 129 30.66 -6.66 7.30
C ARG A 129 29.37 -7.45 7.63
N GLU A 130 29.46 -8.77 7.65
CA GLU A 130 28.31 -9.64 7.96
C GLU A 130 27.86 -9.48 9.41
N LYS A 131 28.78 -9.31 10.35
CA LYS A 131 28.46 -9.00 11.74
C LYS A 131 27.63 -7.73 11.86
N LEU A 132 27.95 -6.67 11.12
CA LEU A 132 27.17 -5.42 11.15
C LEU A 132 25.78 -5.56 10.52
N TYR A 133 25.62 -6.40 9.49
CA TYR A 133 24.29 -6.75 8.96
C TYR A 133 23.44 -7.46 10.03
N LEU A 134 24.03 -8.40 10.76
CA LEU A 134 23.35 -9.07 11.88
C LEU A 134 23.05 -8.11 13.02
N ASP A 135 24.02 -7.27 13.43
CA ASP A 135 23.82 -6.26 14.45
C ASP A 135 22.66 -5.31 14.07
N ALA A 136 22.54 -4.94 12.79
CA ALA A 136 21.46 -4.09 12.30
C ALA A 136 20.11 -4.80 12.37
N VAL A 137 19.99 -6.03 11.86
CA VAL A 137 18.69 -6.74 11.86
C VAL A 137 18.21 -7.04 13.28
N GLU A 138 19.11 -7.27 14.23
CA GLU A 138 18.75 -7.43 15.66
C GLU A 138 18.06 -6.18 16.22
N GLN A 139 18.44 -4.95 15.75
CA GLN A 139 17.78 -3.71 16.18
C GLN A 139 16.33 -3.61 15.74
N LEU A 140 15.92 -4.29 14.64
CA LEU A 140 14.53 -4.32 14.19
C LEU A 140 13.59 -5.02 15.16
N TYR A 141 14.13 -5.94 15.96
CA TYR A 141 13.35 -6.88 16.75
C TYR A 141 13.58 -6.76 18.26
N VAL A 142 14.22 -5.66 18.71
CA VAL A 142 14.28 -5.31 20.14
C VAL A 142 12.91 -4.86 20.64
N ASP A 143 12.71 -4.91 21.97
CA ASP A 143 11.52 -4.35 22.58
C ASP A 143 11.56 -2.81 22.52
N GLY A 144 10.41 -2.19 22.26
CA GLY A 144 10.26 -0.74 22.26
C GLY A 144 9.21 -0.22 21.28
N GLU A 145 8.97 1.08 21.33
CA GLU A 145 8.10 1.78 20.38
C GLU A 145 8.67 1.69 18.96
N GLN A 146 7.79 1.56 17.97
CA GLN A 146 8.18 1.29 16.57
C GLN A 146 9.09 2.34 15.96
N ASP A 147 8.87 3.62 16.24
CA ASP A 147 9.69 4.73 15.76
C ASP A 147 11.10 4.68 16.36
N VAL A 148 11.22 4.34 17.65
CA VAL A 148 12.51 4.16 18.34
C VAL A 148 13.27 2.98 17.76
N VAL A 149 12.60 1.87 17.53
CA VAL A 149 13.17 0.65 16.91
C VAL A 149 13.61 0.94 15.46
N ALA A 150 12.78 1.64 14.69
CA ALA A 150 13.10 2.05 13.32
C ALA A 150 14.35 2.93 13.27
N LEU A 151 14.48 3.87 14.22
CA LEU A 151 15.64 4.75 14.30
C LEU A 151 16.92 3.99 14.68
N LYS A 152 16.84 3.03 15.62
CA LYS A 152 17.99 2.18 15.99
C LYS A 152 18.50 1.39 14.79
N TYR A 153 17.59 0.77 14.03
CA TYR A 153 17.92 0.03 12.81
C TYR A 153 18.57 0.93 11.77
N SER A 154 17.98 2.09 11.48
CA SER A 154 18.51 3.05 10.51
C SER A 154 19.90 3.54 10.90
N ASN A 155 20.14 3.81 12.21
CA ASN A 155 21.45 4.20 12.71
C ASN A 155 22.49 3.07 12.58
N ALA A 156 22.12 1.82 12.81
CA ALA A 156 23.00 0.67 12.61
C ALA A 156 23.41 0.52 11.13
N LEU A 157 22.46 0.72 10.20
CA LEU A 157 22.75 0.72 8.76
C LEU A 157 23.61 1.92 8.34
N ALA A 158 23.38 3.09 8.93
CA ALA A 158 24.23 4.27 8.69
C ALA A 158 25.70 3.99 9.10
N GLU A 159 25.92 3.31 10.24
CA GLU A 159 27.25 2.88 10.68
C GLU A 159 27.86 1.84 9.73
N LEU A 160 27.07 0.88 9.26
CA LEU A 160 27.50 -0.10 8.25
C LEU A 160 27.95 0.61 6.96
N VAL A 161 27.17 1.55 6.43
CA VAL A 161 27.52 2.35 5.24
C VAL A 161 28.76 3.21 5.48
N ARG A 162 28.92 3.78 6.67
CA ARG A 162 30.09 4.57 7.03
C ARG A 162 31.38 3.72 7.00
N ARG A 163 31.31 2.47 7.45
CA ARG A 163 32.46 1.53 7.47
C ARG A 163 32.73 0.89 6.12
N PHE A 164 31.67 0.66 5.32
CA PHE A 164 31.72 0.04 4.00
C PHE A 164 31.05 0.95 2.95
N PRO A 165 31.68 2.10 2.59
CA PRO A 165 31.04 3.12 1.75
C PRO A 165 30.81 2.69 0.29
N ASP A 166 31.40 1.60 -0.15
CA ASP A 166 31.21 1.04 -1.50
C ASP A 166 30.19 -0.13 -1.53
N ASP A 167 29.64 -0.52 -0.38
CA ASP A 167 28.61 -1.53 -0.27
C ASP A 167 27.26 -0.99 -0.74
N LEU A 168 26.87 -1.35 -1.96
CA LEU A 168 25.61 -0.90 -2.55
C LEU A 168 24.38 -1.46 -1.84
N GLU A 169 24.49 -2.70 -1.32
CA GLU A 169 23.39 -3.34 -0.60
C GLU A 169 23.16 -2.67 0.76
N ALA A 170 24.24 -2.34 1.50
CA ALA A 170 24.12 -1.58 2.73
C ALA A 170 23.46 -0.21 2.50
N LYS A 171 23.84 0.48 1.42
CA LYS A 171 23.19 1.73 1.00
C LYS A 171 21.71 1.52 0.66
N ALA A 172 21.38 0.43 -0.05
CA ALA A 172 19.99 0.15 -0.44
C ALA A 172 19.11 -0.08 0.79
N PHE A 173 19.53 -0.91 1.75
CA PHE A 173 18.79 -1.12 2.98
C PHE A 173 18.77 0.14 3.87
N TYR A 174 19.82 0.95 3.86
CA TYR A 174 19.81 2.25 4.57
C TYR A 174 18.81 3.21 3.92
N ALA A 175 18.77 3.33 2.58
CA ALA A 175 17.76 4.13 1.88
C ALA A 175 16.35 3.68 2.25
N LEU A 176 16.07 2.37 2.20
CA LEU A 176 14.79 1.79 2.60
C LEU A 176 14.43 2.10 4.06
N SER A 177 15.41 2.03 4.97
CA SER A 177 15.19 2.33 6.39
C SER A 177 14.78 3.78 6.62
N LEU A 178 15.30 4.72 5.84
CA LEU A 178 14.91 6.14 5.89
C LEU A 178 13.47 6.36 5.42
N LEU A 179 13.05 5.67 4.36
CA LEU A 179 11.66 5.71 3.87
C LEU A 179 10.68 5.17 4.92
N GLY A 180 11.09 4.19 5.72
CA GLY A 180 10.27 3.53 6.73
C GLY A 180 10.43 4.05 8.15
N LEU A 181 11.15 5.18 8.39
CA LEU A 181 11.38 5.71 9.74
C LEU A 181 10.09 6.09 10.49
N THR A 182 9.08 6.52 9.77
CA THR A 182 7.79 6.95 10.31
C THR A 182 6.67 5.95 9.98
N GLY A 183 7.02 4.69 9.73
CA GLY A 183 6.10 3.66 9.29
C GLY A 183 5.44 4.02 7.95
N ASN A 184 4.12 3.91 7.87
CA ASN A 184 3.34 4.26 6.68
C ASN A 184 3.07 5.77 6.51
N VAL A 185 3.63 6.63 7.38
CA VAL A 185 3.49 8.08 7.31
C VAL A 185 4.63 8.67 6.49
N ARG A 186 4.31 9.30 5.34
CA ARG A 186 5.30 9.92 4.49
C ARG A 186 5.96 11.13 5.17
N ASN A 187 7.29 11.12 5.29
CA ASN A 187 8.10 12.25 5.71
C ASN A 187 9.01 12.68 4.54
N THR A 188 8.74 13.83 3.95
CA THR A 188 9.42 14.30 2.73
C THR A 188 10.93 14.40 2.90
N GLU A 189 11.43 14.89 4.05
CA GLU A 189 12.87 15.00 4.28
C GLU A 189 13.56 13.63 4.25
N ASN A 190 13.02 12.65 4.99
CA ASN A 190 13.56 11.29 5.02
C ASN A 190 13.48 10.62 3.64
N TYR A 191 12.39 10.86 2.91
CA TYR A 191 12.19 10.33 1.56
C TYR A 191 13.22 10.90 0.58
N MET A 192 13.49 12.20 0.62
CA MET A 192 14.52 12.83 -0.24
C MET A 192 15.94 12.39 0.13
N ARG A 193 16.22 12.15 1.42
CA ARG A 193 17.50 11.55 1.85
C ARG A 193 17.65 10.13 1.32
N GLY A 194 16.62 9.31 1.42
CA GLY A 194 16.57 7.95 0.85
C GLY A 194 16.75 7.98 -0.66
N ALA A 195 16.09 8.91 -1.37
CA ALA A 195 16.24 9.11 -2.80
C ALA A 195 17.69 9.40 -3.20
N ALA A 196 18.34 10.32 -2.53
CA ALA A 196 19.74 10.68 -2.83
C ALA A 196 20.70 9.49 -2.73
N ILE A 197 20.46 8.60 -1.74
CA ILE A 197 21.23 7.36 -1.60
C ILE A 197 20.91 6.40 -2.75
N ALA A 198 19.63 6.19 -3.06
CA ALA A 198 19.19 5.30 -4.12
C ALA A 198 19.67 5.77 -5.51
N GLU A 199 19.69 7.08 -5.79
CA GLU A 199 20.31 7.67 -6.98
C GLU A 199 21.82 7.28 -7.09
N SER A 200 22.57 7.38 -5.97
CA SER A 200 23.98 7.01 -5.97
C SER A 200 24.23 5.53 -6.25
N ILE A 201 23.27 4.65 -5.93
CA ILE A 201 23.32 3.23 -6.28
C ILE A 201 23.00 3.06 -7.77
N TYR A 202 21.94 3.73 -8.23
CA TYR A 202 21.51 3.68 -9.63
C TYR A 202 22.64 4.11 -10.60
N GLU A 203 23.39 5.14 -10.25
CA GLU A 203 24.53 5.61 -11.04
C GLU A 203 25.61 4.52 -11.23
N LYS A 204 25.84 3.69 -10.19
CA LYS A 204 26.82 2.59 -10.21
C LYS A 204 26.26 1.30 -10.81
N ASN A 205 24.99 1.01 -10.56
CA ASN A 205 24.29 -0.18 -11.05
C ASN A 205 22.86 0.17 -11.49
N PRO A 206 22.64 0.50 -12.77
CA PRO A 206 21.31 0.84 -13.31
C PRO A 206 20.32 -0.34 -13.30
N ARG A 207 20.78 -1.58 -13.07
CA ARG A 207 19.96 -2.79 -12.98
C ARG A 207 19.72 -3.24 -11.53
N HIS A 208 20.07 -2.41 -10.55
CA HIS A 208 19.82 -2.71 -9.12
C HIS A 208 18.34 -2.54 -8.81
N PRO A 209 17.58 -3.63 -8.50
CA PRO A 209 16.14 -3.56 -8.33
C PRO A 209 15.74 -2.68 -7.14
N GLY A 210 16.47 -2.76 -6.01
CA GLY A 210 16.22 -1.95 -4.83
C GLY A 210 16.38 -0.45 -5.09
N ALA A 211 17.40 -0.05 -5.86
CA ALA A 211 17.59 1.36 -6.20
C ALA A 211 16.38 1.91 -6.97
N LEU A 212 15.95 1.22 -8.03
CA LEU A 212 14.79 1.63 -8.84
C LEU A 212 13.50 1.65 -8.02
N HIS A 213 13.27 0.62 -7.21
CA HIS A 213 12.10 0.48 -6.36
C HIS A 213 12.00 1.62 -5.34
N TYR A 214 13.10 1.87 -4.62
CA TYR A 214 13.11 2.87 -3.55
C TYR A 214 13.05 4.29 -4.09
N LEU A 215 13.57 4.56 -5.30
CA LEU A 215 13.36 5.82 -6.01
C LEU A 215 11.88 6.06 -6.33
N ILE A 216 11.17 5.02 -6.78
CA ILE A 216 9.73 5.14 -7.04
C ILE A 216 9.00 5.52 -5.74
N HIS A 217 9.23 4.79 -4.65
CA HIS A 217 8.62 5.12 -3.35
C HIS A 217 9.01 6.51 -2.85
N ALA A 218 10.26 6.91 -3.03
CA ALA A 218 10.75 8.21 -2.57
C ALA A 218 10.07 9.38 -3.29
N TYR A 219 9.77 9.23 -4.58
CA TYR A 219 9.19 10.26 -5.43
C TYR A 219 7.68 10.12 -5.66
N ASP A 220 7.00 9.24 -4.92
CA ASP A 220 5.58 8.93 -5.10
C ASP A 220 4.67 10.00 -4.49
N ASP A 221 4.66 11.17 -5.09
CA ASP A 221 3.71 12.26 -4.87
C ASP A 221 3.70 13.20 -6.08
N PRO A 222 2.64 14.00 -6.31
CA PRO A 222 2.52 14.84 -7.50
C PRO A 222 3.64 15.86 -7.69
N THR A 223 4.30 16.29 -6.60
CA THR A 223 5.40 17.29 -6.66
C THR A 223 6.71 16.64 -7.13
N HIS A 224 7.03 15.45 -6.63
CA HIS A 224 8.30 14.77 -6.84
C HIS A 224 8.25 13.71 -7.96
N ALA A 225 7.05 13.24 -8.34
CA ALA A 225 6.88 12.17 -9.35
C ALA A 225 7.63 12.41 -10.67
N PRO A 226 7.80 13.64 -11.19
CA PRO A 226 8.63 13.86 -12.39
C PRO A 226 10.06 13.33 -12.24
N LEU A 227 10.65 13.36 -11.04
CA LEU A 227 11.99 12.82 -10.76
C LEU A 227 12.01 11.29 -10.80
N GLY A 228 10.90 10.65 -10.43
CA GLY A 228 10.75 9.18 -10.40
C GLY A 228 10.51 8.55 -11.77
N LEU A 229 10.20 9.33 -12.81
CA LEU A 229 9.74 8.80 -14.10
C LEU A 229 10.76 7.87 -14.77
N LYS A 230 12.05 8.15 -14.65
CA LYS A 230 13.12 7.30 -15.20
C LYS A 230 13.13 5.92 -14.49
N ALA A 231 13.08 5.91 -13.18
CA ALA A 231 13.03 4.66 -12.40
C ALA A 231 11.77 3.85 -12.73
N ALA A 232 10.61 4.52 -12.82
CA ALA A 232 9.34 3.89 -13.19
C ALA A 232 9.40 3.20 -14.56
N ARG A 233 9.95 3.84 -15.57
CA ARG A 233 10.08 3.24 -16.92
C ARG A 233 11.05 2.08 -17.02
N LEU A 234 12.00 1.96 -16.07
CA LEU A 234 13.02 0.91 -16.08
C LEU A 234 12.67 -0.28 -15.20
N TYR A 235 12.06 -0.06 -14.03
CA TYR A 235 11.96 -1.09 -13.00
C TYR A 235 11.22 -2.34 -13.46
N GLY A 236 10.05 -2.20 -14.10
CA GLY A 236 9.31 -3.34 -14.65
C GLY A 236 10.07 -4.12 -15.72
N THR A 237 11.06 -3.52 -16.38
CA THR A 237 11.92 -4.20 -17.36
C THR A 237 13.12 -4.88 -16.73
N VAL A 238 13.58 -4.40 -15.57
CA VAL A 238 14.72 -4.93 -14.81
C VAL A 238 14.31 -6.14 -13.97
N ALA A 239 13.13 -6.12 -13.35
CA ALA A 239 12.66 -7.19 -12.47
C ALA A 239 11.33 -7.81 -12.96
N ARG A 240 11.34 -8.32 -14.20
CA ARG A 240 10.15 -8.85 -14.90
C ARG A 240 9.45 -10.00 -14.20
N SER A 241 10.20 -10.79 -13.42
CA SER A 241 9.69 -11.97 -12.72
C SER A 241 9.07 -11.65 -11.34
N ALA A 242 9.02 -10.36 -10.95
CA ALA A 242 8.39 -9.90 -9.73
C ALA A 242 7.10 -9.13 -10.04
N SER A 243 5.96 -9.61 -9.56
CA SER A 243 4.66 -8.96 -9.77
C SER A 243 4.64 -7.54 -9.20
N HIS A 244 5.20 -7.36 -8.01
CA HIS A 244 5.30 -6.06 -7.38
C HIS A 244 6.16 -5.08 -8.20
N ALA A 245 7.28 -5.54 -8.78
CA ALA A 245 8.12 -4.71 -9.65
C ALA A 245 7.40 -4.27 -10.94
N GLN A 246 6.49 -5.08 -11.46
CA GLN A 246 5.63 -4.72 -12.59
C GLN A 246 4.58 -3.68 -12.20
N HIS A 247 4.10 -3.71 -10.95
CA HIS A 247 3.12 -2.75 -10.43
C HIS A 247 3.74 -1.39 -10.10
N MET A 248 4.91 -1.35 -9.48
CA MET A 248 5.52 -0.15 -8.91
C MET A 248 5.63 1.06 -9.85
N PRO A 249 5.91 0.92 -11.17
CA PRO A 249 5.87 2.05 -12.10
C PRO A 249 4.57 2.86 -12.04
N THR A 250 3.45 2.19 -11.72
CA THR A 250 2.14 2.82 -11.70
C THR A 250 1.99 3.88 -10.61
N HIS A 251 2.76 3.81 -9.55
CA HIS A 251 2.79 4.84 -8.50
C HIS A 251 3.14 6.20 -9.10
N ILE A 252 4.23 6.27 -9.86
CA ILE A 252 4.65 7.49 -10.55
C ILE A 252 3.66 7.86 -11.68
N PHE A 253 3.18 6.88 -12.44
CA PHE A 253 2.22 7.14 -13.52
C PHE A 253 0.91 7.71 -13.00
N PHE A 254 0.39 7.24 -11.85
CA PHE A 254 -0.79 7.80 -11.18
C PHE A 254 -0.53 9.24 -10.72
N ALA A 255 0.58 9.46 -10.01
CA ALA A 255 0.94 10.79 -9.54
C ALA A 255 1.09 11.82 -10.67
N LEU A 256 1.38 11.36 -11.91
CA LEU A 256 1.48 12.18 -13.12
C LEU A 256 0.22 12.16 -14.00
N GLY A 257 -0.78 11.34 -13.68
CA GLY A 257 -1.96 11.16 -14.52
C GLY A 257 -1.69 10.49 -15.87
N MET A 258 -0.69 9.58 -15.92
CA MET A 258 -0.28 8.81 -17.11
C MET A 258 -1.05 7.47 -17.13
N TRP A 259 -2.32 7.54 -17.49
CA TRP A 259 -3.27 6.43 -17.28
C TRP A 259 -2.99 5.20 -18.15
N GLU A 260 -2.63 5.37 -19.43
CA GLU A 260 -2.29 4.25 -20.34
C GLU A 260 -1.03 3.50 -19.89
N ASP A 261 0.01 4.21 -19.45
CA ASP A 261 1.23 3.61 -18.91
C ASP A 261 0.91 2.80 -17.64
N SER A 262 0.03 3.33 -16.78
CA SER A 262 -0.45 2.66 -15.58
C SER A 262 -1.21 1.37 -15.91
N ILE A 263 -2.14 1.40 -16.86
CA ILE A 263 -2.90 0.22 -17.31
C ILE A 263 -1.94 -0.85 -17.85
N THR A 264 -0.99 -0.46 -18.68
CA THR A 264 0.01 -1.37 -19.26
C THR A 264 0.81 -2.08 -18.17
N SER A 265 1.34 -1.32 -17.22
CA SER A 265 2.15 -1.82 -16.11
C SER A 265 1.35 -2.76 -15.20
N ASN A 266 0.15 -2.36 -14.79
CA ASN A 266 -0.73 -3.18 -13.96
C ASN A 266 -1.25 -4.44 -14.65
N THR A 267 -1.45 -4.40 -15.97
CA THR A 267 -1.81 -5.60 -16.74
C THR A 267 -0.70 -6.65 -16.65
N ALA A 268 0.56 -6.24 -16.81
CA ALA A 268 1.70 -7.13 -16.65
C ALA A 268 1.81 -7.67 -15.21
N SER A 269 1.64 -6.79 -14.21
CA SER A 269 1.65 -7.17 -12.80
C SER A 269 0.56 -8.18 -12.46
N MET A 270 -0.69 -7.91 -12.85
CA MET A 270 -1.81 -8.82 -12.61
C MET A 270 -1.58 -10.19 -13.24
N LYS A 271 -1.06 -10.22 -14.48
CA LYS A 271 -0.73 -11.48 -15.15
C LYS A 271 0.33 -12.25 -14.35
N THR A 272 1.44 -11.60 -13.98
CA THR A 272 2.52 -12.23 -13.20
C THR A 272 2.03 -12.74 -11.84
N ALA A 273 1.16 -11.98 -11.16
CA ALA A 273 0.55 -12.37 -9.89
C ALA A 273 -0.33 -13.61 -10.04
N ARG A 274 -1.21 -13.63 -11.06
CA ARG A 274 -2.12 -14.75 -11.32
C ARG A 274 -1.39 -16.02 -11.77
N ASP A 275 -0.37 -15.88 -12.62
CA ASP A 275 0.50 -17.00 -13.01
C ASP A 275 1.21 -17.63 -11.80
N ALA A 276 1.43 -16.84 -10.74
CA ALA A 276 1.99 -17.28 -9.45
C ALA A 276 0.91 -17.71 -8.42
N GLY A 277 -0.36 -17.83 -8.81
CA GLY A 277 -1.46 -18.28 -7.95
C GLY A 277 -2.03 -17.22 -7.00
N SER A 278 -1.71 -15.93 -7.20
CA SER A 278 -2.28 -14.81 -6.46
C SER A 278 -3.53 -14.24 -7.16
N GLY A 279 -4.48 -13.65 -6.41
CA GLY A 279 -5.66 -13.00 -6.98
C GLY A 279 -5.35 -11.77 -7.84
N GLY A 280 -4.21 -11.12 -7.62
CA GLY A 280 -3.80 -9.93 -8.36
C GLY A 280 -4.76 -8.74 -8.18
N TYR A 281 -5.43 -8.63 -7.03
CA TYR A 281 -6.47 -7.62 -6.81
C TYR A 281 -5.91 -6.20 -6.66
N HIS A 282 -4.70 -6.06 -6.11
CA HIS A 282 -4.09 -4.74 -5.93
C HIS A 282 -3.86 -4.03 -7.29
N PRO A 283 -3.12 -4.59 -8.26
CA PRO A 283 -2.99 -3.99 -9.59
C PRO A 283 -4.34 -3.89 -10.34
N LEU A 284 -5.26 -4.84 -10.10
CA LEU A 284 -6.60 -4.81 -10.70
C LEU A 284 -7.39 -3.57 -10.24
N HIS A 285 -7.43 -3.26 -8.95
CA HIS A 285 -8.11 -2.07 -8.43
C HIS A 285 -7.56 -0.77 -9.06
N TRP A 286 -6.24 -0.67 -9.24
CA TRP A 286 -5.64 0.50 -9.89
C TRP A 286 -6.08 0.63 -11.37
N MET A 287 -6.21 -0.50 -12.08
CA MET A 287 -6.77 -0.48 -13.44
C MET A 287 -8.25 -0.09 -13.45
N VAL A 288 -9.05 -0.54 -12.46
CA VAL A 288 -10.46 -0.12 -12.31
C VAL A 288 -10.58 1.39 -12.16
N HIS A 289 -9.58 2.05 -11.53
CA HIS A 289 -9.53 3.51 -11.47
C HIS A 289 -9.03 4.14 -12.78
N ALA A 290 -7.98 3.59 -13.39
CA ALA A 290 -7.32 4.18 -14.56
C ALA A 290 -8.19 4.13 -15.83
N TYR A 291 -8.92 3.05 -16.08
CA TYR A 291 -9.76 2.92 -17.27
C TYR A 291 -10.82 4.03 -17.41
N PRO A 292 -11.59 4.39 -16.38
CA PRO A 292 -12.51 5.51 -16.46
C PRO A 292 -11.84 6.85 -16.76
N GLN A 293 -10.58 7.07 -16.35
CA GLN A 293 -9.87 8.32 -16.63
C GLN A 293 -9.64 8.56 -18.12
N ILE A 294 -9.63 7.49 -18.93
CA ILE A 294 -9.50 7.54 -20.39
C ILE A 294 -10.82 7.20 -21.11
N GLY A 295 -11.94 7.18 -20.38
CA GLY A 295 -13.27 6.94 -20.96
C GLY A 295 -13.59 5.47 -21.27
N ARG A 296 -12.80 4.53 -20.76
CA ARG A 296 -12.95 3.09 -20.99
C ARG A 296 -13.64 2.41 -19.81
N ASP A 297 -14.85 2.89 -19.45
CA ASP A 297 -15.62 2.40 -18.31
C ASP A 297 -15.96 0.89 -18.41
N GLU A 298 -16.22 0.38 -19.62
CA GLU A 298 -16.60 -1.03 -19.84
C GLU A 298 -15.49 -2.00 -19.42
N GLU A 299 -14.24 -1.66 -19.66
CA GLU A 299 -13.11 -2.49 -19.23
C GLU A 299 -12.99 -2.52 -17.70
N ALA A 300 -13.25 -1.41 -17.04
CA ALA A 300 -13.27 -1.35 -15.58
C ALA A 300 -14.41 -2.22 -15.01
N PHE A 301 -15.60 -2.24 -15.63
CA PHE A 301 -16.70 -3.14 -15.24
C PHE A 301 -16.37 -4.63 -15.48
N LYS A 302 -15.63 -4.96 -16.54
CA LYS A 302 -15.14 -6.35 -16.75
C LYS A 302 -14.20 -6.79 -15.63
N LEU A 303 -13.33 -5.90 -15.16
CA LEU A 303 -12.46 -6.20 -14.03
C LEU A 303 -13.22 -6.34 -12.71
N LEU A 304 -14.25 -5.51 -12.47
CA LEU A 304 -15.13 -5.68 -11.32
C LEU A 304 -15.80 -7.06 -11.32
N ALA A 305 -16.32 -7.50 -12.45
CA ALA A 305 -16.98 -8.81 -12.58
C ALA A 305 -16.02 -9.96 -12.19
N VAL A 306 -14.72 -9.83 -12.49
CA VAL A 306 -13.72 -10.82 -12.05
C VAL A 306 -13.61 -10.86 -10.52
N VAL A 307 -13.56 -9.70 -9.85
CA VAL A 307 -13.49 -9.65 -8.39
C VAL A 307 -14.78 -10.18 -7.75
N GLU A 308 -15.95 -9.86 -8.32
CA GLU A 308 -17.24 -10.37 -7.84
C GLU A 308 -17.35 -11.89 -7.93
N GLU A 309 -16.83 -12.47 -9.01
CA GLU A 309 -16.80 -13.92 -9.17
C GLU A 309 -15.80 -14.59 -8.23
N ASP A 310 -14.63 -13.97 -8.02
CA ASP A 310 -13.63 -14.49 -7.10
C ASP A 310 -14.13 -14.45 -5.64
N VAL A 311 -14.81 -13.37 -5.22
CA VAL A 311 -15.42 -13.25 -3.88
C VAL A 311 -16.53 -14.26 -3.64
N LYS A 312 -17.29 -14.65 -4.67
CA LYS A 312 -18.29 -15.74 -4.55
C LYS A 312 -17.63 -17.09 -4.24
N LYS A 313 -16.43 -17.33 -4.78
CA LYS A 313 -15.68 -18.57 -4.57
C LYS A 313 -14.90 -18.58 -3.26
N ASP A 314 -14.27 -17.47 -2.93
CA ASP A 314 -13.51 -17.26 -1.70
C ASP A 314 -13.79 -15.87 -1.11
N PRO A 315 -14.73 -15.75 -0.16
CA PRO A 315 -15.10 -14.49 0.48
C PRO A 315 -14.08 -14.04 1.54
N SER A 316 -12.78 -14.18 1.28
CA SER A 316 -11.73 -13.74 2.20
C SER A 316 -11.83 -12.24 2.50
N PRO A 317 -11.38 -11.77 3.68
CA PRO A 317 -11.31 -10.34 3.99
C PRO A 317 -10.57 -9.54 2.94
N TYR A 318 -9.49 -10.08 2.38
CA TYR A 318 -8.70 -9.46 1.31
C TYR A 318 -9.52 -9.26 0.03
N ALA A 319 -10.21 -10.29 -0.45
CA ALA A 319 -11.05 -10.23 -1.66
C ALA A 319 -12.23 -9.24 -1.47
N ARG A 320 -12.93 -9.30 -0.32
CA ARG A 320 -14.04 -8.39 0.01
C ARG A 320 -13.60 -6.92 0.10
N THR A 321 -12.42 -6.66 0.65
CA THR A 321 -11.85 -5.30 0.70
C THR A 321 -11.66 -4.75 -0.71
N HIS A 322 -11.08 -5.52 -1.61
CA HIS A 322 -10.89 -5.08 -3.00
C HIS A 322 -12.19 -4.96 -3.79
N LEU A 323 -13.19 -5.79 -3.48
CA LEU A 323 -14.54 -5.62 -4.03
C LEU A 323 -15.14 -4.25 -3.63
N ALA A 324 -15.04 -3.90 -2.33
CA ALA A 324 -15.49 -2.59 -1.84
C ALA A 324 -14.75 -1.44 -2.54
N MET A 325 -13.43 -1.53 -2.69
CA MET A 325 -12.62 -0.53 -3.39
C MET A 325 -13.02 -0.37 -4.86
N CYS A 326 -13.21 -1.49 -5.58
CA CYS A 326 -13.60 -1.45 -7.00
C CYS A 326 -15.00 -0.86 -7.18
N ARG A 327 -15.99 -1.26 -6.37
CA ARG A 327 -17.35 -0.69 -6.40
C ARG A 327 -17.34 0.80 -6.09
N THR A 328 -16.61 1.21 -5.05
CA THR A 328 -16.42 2.62 -4.67
C THR A 328 -15.89 3.45 -5.83
N THR A 329 -14.84 2.98 -6.46
CA THR A 329 -14.24 3.66 -7.63
C THR A 329 -15.25 3.83 -8.75
N LEU A 330 -15.98 2.78 -9.12
CA LEU A 330 -16.94 2.84 -10.25
C LEU A 330 -18.17 3.70 -9.94
N LEU A 331 -18.64 3.72 -8.70
CA LEU A 331 -19.72 4.64 -8.28
C LEU A 331 -19.33 6.11 -8.49
N VAL A 332 -18.08 6.46 -8.21
CA VAL A 332 -17.58 7.84 -8.34
C VAL A 332 -17.18 8.16 -9.78
N GLU A 333 -16.45 7.27 -10.46
CA GLU A 333 -15.85 7.55 -11.77
C GLU A 333 -16.81 7.32 -12.94
N ALA A 334 -17.64 6.28 -12.89
CA ALA A 334 -18.55 5.93 -13.97
C ALA A 334 -19.97 6.54 -13.84
N ARG A 335 -20.29 7.22 -12.74
CA ARG A 335 -21.48 8.06 -12.51
C ARG A 335 -22.78 7.51 -13.10
N GLY A 336 -23.42 6.57 -12.41
CA GLY A 336 -24.70 6.00 -12.80
C GLY A 336 -24.65 5.09 -14.03
N LYS A 337 -23.49 4.81 -14.57
CA LYS A 337 -23.29 3.75 -15.53
C LYS A 337 -22.97 2.47 -14.75
N GLY A 338 -23.77 1.46 -14.84
CA GLY A 338 -23.47 0.20 -14.17
C GLY A 338 -24.69 -0.39 -13.47
N PRO A 339 -24.54 -1.63 -12.99
CA PRO A 339 -25.64 -2.34 -12.36
C PRO A 339 -26.01 -1.72 -11.00
N ILE A 340 -27.26 -1.93 -10.58
CA ILE A 340 -27.77 -1.48 -9.29
C ILE A 340 -27.01 -2.14 -8.11
N SER A 341 -26.42 -3.31 -8.33
CA SER A 341 -25.61 -4.04 -7.35
C SER A 341 -24.38 -3.27 -6.87
N LEU A 342 -23.94 -2.23 -7.58
CA LEU A 342 -22.90 -1.32 -7.06
C LEU A 342 -23.31 -0.63 -5.77
N LEU A 343 -24.62 -0.44 -5.53
CA LEU A 343 -25.16 0.18 -4.30
C LEU A 343 -25.28 -0.80 -3.13
N GLU A 344 -25.03 -2.09 -3.35
CA GLU A 344 -25.04 -3.07 -2.28
C GLU A 344 -23.81 -2.91 -1.40
N SER A 345 -24.03 -2.90 -0.08
CA SER A 345 -22.92 -2.91 0.88
C SER A 345 -22.11 -4.19 0.78
N VAL A 346 -20.80 -4.06 0.94
CA VAL A 346 -19.90 -5.21 1.06
C VAL A 346 -19.79 -5.61 2.52
N ASP A 347 -19.88 -6.92 2.82
CA ASP A 347 -19.72 -7.43 4.17
C ASP A 347 -18.31 -7.10 4.73
N ALA A 348 -18.28 -6.31 5.79
CA ALA A 348 -17.07 -5.84 6.46
C ALA A 348 -16.69 -6.72 7.68
N THR A 349 -17.36 -7.85 7.92
CA THR A 349 -17.07 -8.73 9.07
C THR A 349 -15.60 -9.19 9.03
N GLY A 350 -14.87 -8.96 10.13
CA GLY A 350 -13.45 -9.29 10.24
C GLY A 350 -12.50 -8.36 9.48
N ILE A 351 -12.96 -7.18 9.05
CA ILE A 351 -12.15 -6.18 8.35
C ILE A 351 -12.21 -4.86 9.12
N THR A 352 -11.05 -4.28 9.41
CA THR A 352 -10.94 -3.03 10.19
C THR A 352 -10.50 -1.83 9.36
N MET A 353 -10.32 -1.97 8.04
CA MET A 353 -9.94 -0.87 7.15
C MET A 353 -11.01 0.23 7.11
N LEU A 354 -10.92 1.15 8.07
CA LEU A 354 -11.90 2.21 8.28
C LEU A 354 -12.09 3.07 7.03
N SER A 355 -11.00 3.55 6.44
CA SER A 355 -11.02 4.45 5.27
C SER A 355 -11.71 3.80 4.06
N THR A 356 -11.47 2.53 3.79
CA THR A 356 -12.08 1.81 2.66
C THR A 356 -13.59 1.73 2.76
N PHE A 357 -14.11 1.37 3.93
CA PHE A 357 -15.56 1.22 4.10
C PHE A 357 -16.28 2.56 4.30
N ALA A 358 -15.60 3.57 4.88
CA ALA A 358 -16.09 4.94 4.88
C ALA A 358 -16.20 5.51 3.46
N ALA A 359 -15.20 5.26 2.62
CA ALA A 359 -15.21 5.63 1.21
C ALA A 359 -16.34 4.93 0.43
N HIS A 360 -16.64 3.67 0.76
CA HIS A 360 -17.76 2.94 0.14
C HIS A 360 -19.11 3.52 0.52
N ASP A 361 -19.34 3.82 1.80
CA ASP A 361 -20.56 4.49 2.25
C ASP A 361 -20.72 5.90 1.64
N LEU A 362 -19.60 6.66 1.52
CA LEU A 362 -19.59 7.94 0.81
C LEU A 362 -20.04 7.77 -0.64
N ALA A 363 -19.45 6.84 -1.37
CA ALA A 363 -19.73 6.63 -2.80
C ALA A 363 -21.21 6.23 -3.04
N ILE A 364 -21.74 5.32 -2.22
CA ILE A 364 -23.16 4.94 -2.23
C ILE A 364 -24.04 6.16 -1.94
N GLY A 365 -23.70 6.95 -0.92
CA GLY A 365 -24.44 8.15 -0.55
C GLY A 365 -24.45 9.20 -1.65
N LEU A 366 -23.33 9.48 -2.30
CA LEU A 366 -23.24 10.40 -3.44
C LEU A 366 -24.08 9.93 -4.63
N GLU A 367 -24.12 8.63 -4.91
CA GLU A 367 -24.94 8.08 -5.98
C GLU A 367 -26.45 8.21 -5.63
N HIS A 368 -26.85 8.04 -4.36
CA HIS A 368 -28.22 8.32 -3.91
C HIS A 368 -28.58 9.80 -4.05
N VAL A 369 -27.67 10.72 -3.71
CA VAL A 369 -27.86 12.16 -3.97
C VAL A 369 -28.09 12.42 -5.45
N ARG A 370 -27.29 11.85 -6.33
CA ARG A 370 -27.41 11.97 -7.78
C ARG A 370 -28.77 11.43 -8.30
N ARG A 371 -29.27 10.35 -7.70
CA ARG A 371 -30.60 9.76 -7.99
C ARG A 371 -31.77 10.52 -7.33
N LYS A 372 -31.49 11.57 -6.55
CA LYS A 372 -32.44 12.34 -5.77
C LYS A 372 -33.17 11.53 -4.66
N ASP A 373 -32.57 10.41 -4.25
CA ASP A 373 -33.03 9.61 -3.10
C ASP A 373 -32.33 10.10 -1.83
N ILE A 374 -32.86 11.21 -1.28
CA ILE A 374 -32.24 11.90 -0.15
C ILE A 374 -32.31 11.07 1.13
N GLU A 375 -33.36 10.28 1.31
CA GLU A 375 -33.50 9.42 2.48
C GLU A 375 -32.46 8.27 2.46
N ALA A 376 -32.20 7.67 1.31
CA ALA A 376 -31.12 6.70 1.18
C ALA A 376 -29.75 7.34 1.37
N ALA A 377 -29.51 8.55 0.84
CA ALA A 377 -28.28 9.30 1.09
C ALA A 377 -28.06 9.59 2.58
N ARG A 378 -29.10 9.96 3.33
CA ARG A 378 -29.04 10.16 4.80
C ARG A 378 -28.71 8.85 5.54
N ARG A 379 -29.24 7.70 5.08
CA ARG A 379 -28.87 6.39 5.65
C ARG A 379 -27.38 6.07 5.41
N SER A 380 -26.86 6.37 4.23
CA SER A 380 -25.43 6.20 3.92
C SER A 380 -24.57 7.10 4.82
N LEU A 381 -24.97 8.35 5.04
CA LEU A 381 -24.28 9.27 5.96
C LEU A 381 -24.30 8.74 7.41
N ALA A 382 -25.43 8.20 7.85
CA ALA A 382 -25.55 7.59 9.18
C ALA A 382 -24.66 6.35 9.32
N SER A 383 -24.57 5.50 8.28
CA SER A 383 -23.65 4.36 8.23
C SER A 383 -22.20 4.82 8.34
N LEU A 384 -21.78 5.79 7.56
CA LEU A 384 -20.43 6.37 7.58
C LEU A 384 -20.09 6.89 8.99
N LYS A 385 -20.97 7.68 9.60
CA LYS A 385 -20.80 8.17 10.98
C LYS A 385 -20.68 7.04 12.01
N ALA A 386 -21.46 5.99 11.87
CA ALA A 386 -21.41 4.84 12.78
C ALA A 386 -20.04 4.12 12.73
N ARG A 387 -19.33 4.17 11.60
CA ARG A 387 -17.99 3.57 11.49
C ARG A 387 -16.94 4.29 12.31
N THR A 388 -17.06 5.59 12.51
CA THR A 388 -16.08 6.42 13.23
C THR A 388 -16.38 6.52 14.73
N VAL A 389 -17.64 6.32 15.15
CA VAL A 389 -18.04 6.44 16.55
C VAL A 389 -17.20 5.52 17.46
N GLY A 390 -16.54 6.14 18.44
CA GLY A 390 -15.72 5.45 19.44
C GLY A 390 -14.42 4.84 18.90
N LYS A 391 -14.10 5.01 17.62
CA LYS A 391 -12.82 4.58 17.07
C LYS A 391 -11.72 5.53 17.52
N LYS A 392 -10.56 4.94 17.85
CA LYS A 392 -9.34 5.65 18.22
C LYS A 392 -8.19 5.07 17.40
N ARG A 393 -7.11 5.83 17.27
CA ARG A 393 -5.86 5.33 16.74
C ARG A 393 -5.48 4.02 17.46
N THR A 394 -5.13 3.00 16.70
CA THR A 394 -4.69 1.72 17.24
C THR A 394 -3.31 1.89 17.87
N GLU A 395 -3.17 1.55 19.16
CA GLU A 395 -1.88 1.45 19.83
C GLU A 395 -1.31 0.07 19.58
N ASN A 396 -0.12 0.00 18.98
CA ASN A 396 0.50 -1.25 18.56
C ASN A 396 1.41 -1.80 19.67
N ASN A 397 0.85 -2.60 20.58
CA ASN A 397 1.62 -3.20 21.68
C ASN A 397 1.87 -4.73 21.51
N THR A 398 1.47 -5.32 20.37
CA THR A 398 1.45 -6.78 20.21
C THR A 398 2.63 -7.37 19.44
N GLY A 399 3.52 -6.54 18.88
CA GLY A 399 4.64 -7.00 18.05
C GLY A 399 4.24 -7.57 16.67
N VAL A 400 2.94 -7.65 16.39
CA VAL A 400 2.37 -7.93 15.06
C VAL A 400 1.55 -6.71 14.64
N VAL A 401 1.96 -6.05 13.58
CA VAL A 401 1.26 -4.87 13.05
C VAL A 401 0.75 -5.23 11.67
N SER A 402 -0.56 -5.11 11.47
CA SER A 402 -1.21 -5.27 10.18
C SER A 402 -1.99 -4.00 9.85
N ARG A 403 -1.76 -3.44 8.66
CA ARG A 403 -2.54 -2.30 8.16
C ARG A 403 -4.04 -2.62 8.03
N TYR A 404 -4.41 -3.88 7.89
CA TYR A 404 -5.81 -4.32 7.82
C TYR A 404 -6.50 -4.32 9.17
N GLU A 405 -5.75 -4.30 10.26
CA GLU A 405 -6.26 -4.38 11.64
C GLU A 405 -6.01 -3.09 12.44
N SER A 406 -5.30 -2.12 11.85
CA SER A 406 -4.98 -0.85 12.51
C SER A 406 -5.81 0.31 11.96
N VAL A 407 -6.10 1.29 12.81
CA VAL A 407 -6.70 2.57 12.46
C VAL A 407 -5.66 3.65 12.73
N SER A 408 -5.27 4.39 11.68
CA SER A 408 -4.38 5.54 11.80
C SER A 408 -5.16 6.82 12.10
N GLN A 409 -4.46 7.87 12.55
CA GLN A 409 -5.10 9.19 12.66
C GLN A 409 -5.54 9.71 11.30
N ASN A 410 -4.76 9.46 10.24
CA ASN A 410 -5.12 9.85 8.87
C ASN A 410 -6.42 9.18 8.38
N ASP A 411 -6.69 7.92 8.76
CA ASP A 411 -7.97 7.24 8.46
C ASP A 411 -9.16 7.95 9.13
N LEU A 412 -9.00 8.36 10.39
CA LEU A 412 -10.05 9.07 11.13
C LEU A 412 -10.31 10.45 10.52
N ASP A 413 -9.25 11.17 10.19
CA ASP A 413 -9.35 12.51 9.60
C ASP A 413 -9.93 12.44 8.18
N ALA A 414 -9.55 11.45 7.38
CA ALA A 414 -10.14 11.21 6.06
C ALA A 414 -11.62 10.85 6.13
N ALA A 415 -12.02 10.01 7.10
CA ALA A 415 -13.43 9.69 7.31
C ALA A 415 -14.25 10.93 7.72
N ALA A 416 -13.69 11.81 8.55
CA ALA A 416 -14.35 13.08 8.92
C ALA A 416 -14.52 14.01 7.71
N VAL A 417 -13.56 14.06 6.79
CA VAL A 417 -13.70 14.78 5.51
C VAL A 417 -14.79 14.16 4.65
N MET A 418 -14.85 12.83 4.55
CA MET A 418 -15.90 12.12 3.81
C MET A 418 -17.31 12.39 4.37
N GLU A 419 -17.46 12.45 5.69
CA GLU A 419 -18.71 12.84 6.34
C GLU A 419 -19.17 14.24 5.92
N GLN A 420 -18.25 15.23 5.99
CA GLN A 420 -18.55 16.62 5.61
C GLN A 420 -18.90 16.72 4.13
N LEU A 421 -18.21 15.97 3.27
CA LEU A 421 -18.46 15.94 1.83
C LEU A 421 -19.87 15.42 1.53
N LEU A 422 -20.25 14.27 2.09
CA LEU A 422 -21.58 13.70 1.86
C LEU A 422 -22.69 14.57 2.47
N ASP A 423 -22.48 15.11 3.67
CA ASP A 423 -23.44 16.01 4.30
C ASP A 423 -23.64 17.30 3.48
N SER A 424 -22.55 17.88 2.92
CA SER A 424 -22.63 19.04 2.03
C SER A 424 -23.42 18.72 0.74
N ALA A 425 -23.22 17.53 0.16
CA ALA A 425 -23.98 17.09 -1.01
C ALA A 425 -25.48 16.98 -0.71
N ILE A 426 -25.85 16.42 0.43
CA ILE A 426 -27.25 16.31 0.89
C ILE A 426 -27.86 17.70 1.14
N GLN A 427 -27.15 18.60 1.86
CA GLN A 427 -27.60 19.95 2.13
C GLN A 427 -27.85 20.76 0.84
N PHE A 428 -26.97 20.63 -0.13
CA PHE A 428 -27.06 21.35 -1.40
C PHE A 428 -28.36 21.00 -2.15
N VAL A 429 -28.66 19.70 -2.28
CA VAL A 429 -29.89 19.26 -2.96
C VAL A 429 -31.16 19.48 -2.12
N SER A 430 -31.01 19.66 -0.80
CA SER A 430 -32.09 20.04 0.11
C SER A 430 -32.40 21.56 0.10
N GLY A 431 -31.65 22.35 -0.70
CA GLY A 431 -31.89 23.79 -0.87
C GLY A 431 -31.00 24.73 -0.05
N GLU A 432 -30.14 24.18 0.83
CA GLU A 432 -29.22 24.94 1.68
C GLU A 432 -27.89 25.22 0.96
N ARG A 433 -27.95 25.77 -0.26
CA ARG A 433 -26.84 25.83 -1.21
C ARG A 433 -25.57 26.53 -0.68
N ASP A 434 -25.73 27.73 -0.07
CA ASP A 434 -24.57 28.50 0.43
C ASP A 434 -23.91 27.83 1.63
N ALA A 435 -24.70 27.26 2.54
CA ALA A 435 -24.19 26.51 3.68
C ALA A 435 -23.46 25.25 3.22
N ALA A 436 -24.00 24.54 2.23
CA ALA A 436 -23.42 23.37 1.63
C ALA A 436 -22.05 23.66 0.96
N ILE A 437 -21.97 24.73 0.16
CA ILE A 437 -20.71 25.17 -0.49
C ILE A 437 -19.67 25.51 0.57
N LYS A 438 -20.05 26.28 1.61
CA LYS A 438 -19.13 26.62 2.71
C LYS A 438 -18.60 25.37 3.41
N LYS A 439 -19.45 24.38 3.68
CA LYS A 439 -19.05 23.10 4.28
C LYS A 439 -18.13 22.30 3.37
N ALA A 440 -18.42 22.23 2.06
CA ALA A 440 -17.59 21.55 1.09
C ALA A 440 -16.18 22.17 0.97
N ILE A 441 -16.07 23.51 1.02
CA ILE A 441 -14.79 24.22 1.05
C ILE A 441 -14.00 23.86 2.29
N ALA A 442 -14.63 23.88 3.47
CA ALA A 442 -13.97 23.49 4.73
C ALA A 442 -13.47 22.03 4.69
N ALA A 443 -14.26 21.14 4.09
CA ALA A 443 -13.84 19.75 3.88
C ALA A 443 -12.63 19.65 2.92
N ALA A 444 -12.60 20.46 1.85
CA ALA A 444 -11.48 20.48 0.90
C ALA A 444 -10.19 21.04 1.54
N GLU A 445 -10.30 22.08 2.35
CA GLU A 445 -9.17 22.62 3.13
C GLU A 445 -8.68 21.63 4.19
N ALA A 446 -9.55 20.75 4.69
CA ALA A 446 -9.17 19.66 5.58
C ALA A 446 -8.46 18.52 4.80
N GLU A 447 -8.96 18.15 3.62
CA GLU A 447 -8.28 17.17 2.73
C GLU A 447 -6.87 17.63 2.36
N ASP A 448 -6.65 18.91 2.10
CA ASP A 448 -5.32 19.46 1.75
C ASP A 448 -4.28 19.25 2.88
N LYS A 449 -4.73 19.10 4.13
CA LYS A 449 -3.87 18.85 5.29
C LYS A 449 -3.58 17.37 5.53
N LEU A 450 -4.35 16.47 4.89
CA LEU A 450 -4.13 15.03 5.01
C LEU A 450 -2.82 14.64 4.34
N ILE A 451 -2.18 13.64 4.93
CA ILE A 451 -1.00 13.00 4.32
C ILE A 451 -1.42 12.46 2.95
N PHE A 452 -0.61 12.75 1.93
CA PHE A 452 -0.85 12.22 0.60
C PHE A 452 -0.65 10.70 0.62
N GLU A 453 -1.68 9.97 0.25
CA GLU A 453 -1.62 8.54 0.01
C GLU A 453 -1.51 8.28 -1.49
N TYR A 454 -0.61 7.37 -1.86
CA TYR A 454 -0.37 7.01 -3.26
C TYR A 454 -1.47 6.11 -3.82
N GLY A 455 -1.66 6.17 -5.14
CA GLY A 455 -2.62 5.34 -5.85
C GLY A 455 -3.97 5.99 -6.07
N PRO A 456 -5.03 5.19 -6.22
CA PRO A 456 -6.39 5.70 -6.25
C PRO A 456 -6.69 6.53 -5.00
N PRO A 457 -7.37 7.69 -5.13
CA PRO A 457 -7.59 8.60 -4.01
C PRO A 457 -8.25 7.91 -2.80
N ALA A 458 -7.68 8.08 -1.60
CA ALA A 458 -8.26 7.56 -0.35
C ALA A 458 -9.65 8.16 -0.10
N ILE A 459 -9.85 9.44 -0.41
CA ILE A 459 -11.17 10.06 -0.54
C ILE A 459 -11.57 9.94 -2.02
N PRO A 460 -12.46 8.99 -2.39
CA PRO A 460 -12.66 8.57 -3.77
C PRO A 460 -13.20 9.70 -4.67
N LYS A 461 -13.88 10.68 -4.06
CA LYS A 461 -14.31 11.93 -4.69
C LYS A 461 -13.45 13.06 -4.15
N PRO A 462 -12.41 13.55 -4.88
CA PRO A 462 -11.60 14.67 -4.45
C PRO A 462 -12.49 15.87 -4.03
N THR A 463 -12.25 16.40 -2.84
CA THR A 463 -13.22 17.36 -2.27
C THR A 463 -13.22 18.68 -3.04
N TRP A 464 -12.08 19.14 -3.58
CA TRP A 464 -12.05 20.29 -4.48
C TRP A 464 -12.81 20.06 -5.79
N GLU A 465 -12.87 18.81 -6.31
CA GLU A 465 -13.71 18.47 -7.46
C GLU A 465 -15.20 18.60 -7.09
N HIS A 466 -15.59 18.12 -5.90
CA HIS A 466 -16.96 18.30 -5.40
C HIS A 466 -17.32 19.77 -5.23
N VAL A 467 -16.44 20.59 -4.62
CA VAL A 467 -16.63 22.06 -4.51
C VAL A 467 -16.85 22.67 -5.89
N GLY A 468 -16.03 22.31 -6.87
CA GLY A 468 -16.17 22.79 -8.24
C GLY A 468 -17.54 22.47 -8.85
N GLU A 469 -18.06 21.28 -8.62
CA GLU A 469 -19.37 20.85 -9.11
C GLU A 469 -20.50 21.66 -8.46
N LEU A 470 -20.49 21.84 -7.13
CA LEU A 470 -21.48 22.63 -6.43
C LEU A 470 -21.49 24.10 -6.87
N LEU A 471 -20.29 24.69 -7.03
CA LEU A 471 -20.12 26.06 -7.52
C LEU A 471 -20.63 26.24 -8.96
N LEU A 472 -20.35 25.26 -9.82
CA LEU A 472 -20.79 25.27 -11.21
C LEU A 472 -22.33 25.22 -11.30
N GLU A 473 -22.96 24.33 -10.49
CA GLU A 473 -24.43 24.23 -10.41
C GLU A 473 -25.07 25.49 -9.80
N ALA A 474 -24.35 26.18 -8.91
CA ALA A 474 -24.77 27.49 -8.36
C ALA A 474 -24.52 28.68 -9.30
N GLY A 475 -24.01 28.46 -10.54
CA GLY A 475 -23.71 29.50 -11.52
C GLY A 475 -22.40 30.27 -11.27
N ARG A 476 -21.61 29.87 -10.26
CA ARG A 476 -20.35 30.52 -9.85
C ARG A 476 -19.16 29.99 -10.65
N LYS A 477 -19.18 30.20 -11.99
CA LYS A 477 -18.24 29.59 -12.95
C LYS A 477 -16.76 29.85 -12.63
N GLN A 478 -16.40 31.10 -12.29
CA GLN A 478 -14.99 31.44 -12.02
C GLN A 478 -14.46 30.73 -10.75
N ASP A 479 -15.26 30.68 -9.70
CA ASP A 479 -14.90 29.98 -8.47
C ASP A 479 -14.81 28.46 -8.71
N ALA A 480 -15.74 27.90 -9.50
CA ALA A 480 -15.72 26.52 -9.92
C ALA A 480 -14.44 26.16 -10.68
N ALA A 481 -14.03 27.01 -11.64
CA ALA A 481 -12.77 26.81 -12.36
C ALA A 481 -11.56 26.77 -11.42
N ASN A 482 -11.52 27.63 -10.40
CA ASN A 482 -10.46 27.63 -9.39
C ASN A 482 -10.46 26.34 -8.56
N ALA A 483 -11.64 25.88 -8.14
CA ALA A 483 -11.77 24.62 -7.39
C ALA A 483 -11.30 23.40 -8.20
N PHE A 484 -11.69 23.28 -9.47
CA PHE A 484 -11.19 22.21 -10.34
C PHE A 484 -9.67 22.27 -10.58
N ARG A 485 -9.08 23.48 -10.71
CA ARG A 485 -7.61 23.62 -10.77
C ARG A 485 -6.93 23.13 -9.49
N ASN A 486 -7.52 23.37 -8.32
CA ASN A 486 -7.00 22.86 -7.06
C ASN A 486 -7.08 21.33 -7.00
N ALA A 487 -8.19 20.73 -7.43
CA ALA A 487 -8.29 19.27 -7.56
C ALA A 487 -7.17 18.69 -8.47
N LEU A 488 -6.92 19.33 -9.62
CA LEU A 488 -5.91 18.88 -10.59
C LEU A 488 -4.46 19.05 -10.11
N LYS A 489 -4.18 19.91 -9.11
CA LYS A 489 -2.85 19.97 -8.48
C LYS A 489 -2.52 18.70 -7.70
N ARG A 490 -3.53 18.13 -7.01
CA ARG A 490 -3.39 16.91 -6.20
C ARG A 490 -3.56 15.63 -7.02
N TYR A 491 -4.45 15.69 -8.03
CA TYR A 491 -4.82 14.55 -8.90
C TYR A 491 -4.68 14.95 -10.39
N PRO A 492 -3.46 14.99 -10.93
CA PRO A 492 -3.21 15.44 -12.31
C PRO A 492 -3.98 14.59 -13.33
N ASN A 493 -4.43 15.25 -14.40
CA ASN A 493 -5.15 14.62 -15.53
C ASN A 493 -6.43 13.85 -15.15
N ARG A 494 -6.98 14.09 -13.96
CA ARG A 494 -8.25 13.48 -13.55
C ARG A 494 -9.38 13.91 -14.48
N ARG A 495 -10.05 12.93 -15.14
CA ARG A 495 -11.06 13.16 -16.18
C ARG A 495 -12.19 14.09 -15.70
N LEU A 496 -12.83 13.76 -14.58
CA LEU A 496 -13.99 14.52 -14.09
C LEU A 496 -13.63 15.97 -13.72
N SER A 497 -12.43 16.21 -13.18
CA SER A 497 -11.95 17.56 -12.88
C SER A 497 -11.62 18.35 -14.16
N ASN A 498 -11.06 17.68 -15.19
CA ASN A 498 -10.81 18.32 -16.50
C ASN A 498 -12.13 18.69 -17.21
N GLU A 499 -13.12 17.79 -17.20
CA GLU A 499 -14.45 18.04 -17.75
C GLU A 499 -15.13 19.20 -17.00
N GLY A 500 -15.07 19.21 -15.67
CA GLY A 500 -15.59 20.30 -14.84
C GLY A 500 -14.93 21.63 -15.13
N LEU A 501 -13.58 21.66 -15.25
CA LEU A 501 -12.83 22.88 -15.60
C LEU A 501 -13.22 23.39 -16.98
N LYS A 502 -13.33 22.51 -17.97
CA LYS A 502 -13.78 22.86 -19.32
C LYS A 502 -15.16 23.49 -19.30
N ASN A 503 -16.11 22.92 -18.55
CA ASN A 503 -17.47 23.45 -18.43
C ASN A 503 -17.49 24.80 -17.73
N ALA A 504 -16.68 24.98 -16.67
CA ALA A 504 -16.58 26.23 -15.92
C ALA A 504 -15.93 27.38 -16.73
N THR A 505 -15.09 27.06 -17.70
CA THR A 505 -14.39 28.05 -18.55
C THR A 505 -15.05 28.24 -19.93
N ALA A 506 -16.09 27.47 -20.25
CA ALA A 506 -16.84 27.66 -21.49
C ALA A 506 -17.53 29.02 -21.51
N ALA A 507 -17.41 29.73 -22.64
CA ALA A 507 -18.16 30.96 -22.85
C ALA A 507 -19.66 30.69 -22.83
N ASP A 508 -20.43 31.62 -22.27
CA ASP A 508 -21.89 31.57 -22.37
C ASP A 508 -22.26 31.69 -23.85
N LYS A 509 -22.95 30.66 -24.38
CA LYS A 509 -23.45 30.66 -25.74
C LYS A 509 -24.73 31.47 -25.85
#